data_20d019a937d1d3896175ec1f93bf6137
#
_entry.id   20d019a937d1d3896175ec1f93bf6137
#
_cell.length_a   1.000
_cell.length_b   1.000
_cell.length_c   1.000
_cell.angle_alpha   90.00
_cell.angle_beta   90.00
_cell.angle_gamma   90.00
#
_symmetry.space_group_name_H-M   'P 1'
#
loop_
_entity.id
_entity.type
_entity.pdbx_description
1 polymer ?
#
loop_
_entity_poly.entity_id
_entity_poly.type
_entity_poly.pdbx_seq_one_letter_code
_entity_poly.pdbx_strand_id
1 'polypeptide(L)'
;MLVKVCGLRDAENVRRVGALHPDMAGFIFYPASVRNACGMAEDIPATLPSGVRRVGVFVNEKCAAVLDTAGRYGLDMVKRLRRSVRR
;
A
#
# COMPACT_ATOMS: atom_id res chain seq x y z
N MET A 1 -15.33 9.83 10.70
CA MET A 1 -15.42 8.70 9.76
C MET A 1 -14.08 8.48 9.10
N LEU A 2 -13.60 7.25 9.11
CA LEU A 2 -12.34 6.91 8.45
C LEU A 2 -12.61 6.54 6.98
N VAL A 3 -11.87 7.17 6.09
CA VAL A 3 -11.93 6.86 4.66
C VAL A 3 -10.63 6.21 4.24
N LYS A 4 -10.72 5.04 3.64
CA LYS A 4 -9.57 4.27 3.18
C LYS A 4 -9.75 3.93 1.72
N VAL A 5 -8.72 4.20 0.92
CA VAL A 5 -8.68 3.82 -0.48
C VAL A 5 -7.55 2.83 -0.69
N CYS A 6 -7.84 1.70 -1.29
CA CYS A 6 -6.87 0.64 -1.52
C CYS A 6 -6.64 0.39 -3.00
N GLY A 7 -5.52 -0.29 -3.30
CA GLY A 7 -5.22 -0.70 -4.66
C GLY A 7 -4.52 0.34 -5.49
N LEU A 8 -3.90 1.32 -4.85
CA LEU A 8 -3.14 2.34 -5.56
C LEU A 8 -1.79 1.79 -6.01
N ARG A 9 -1.35 2.17 -7.20
CA ARG A 9 -0.06 1.70 -7.71
C ARG A 9 0.61 2.63 -8.72
N ASP A 10 -0.09 3.63 -9.23
CA ASP A 10 0.53 4.56 -10.19
C ASP A 10 0.41 6.00 -9.70
N ALA A 11 1.32 6.84 -10.19
CA ALA A 11 1.45 8.20 -9.70
C ALA A 11 0.18 9.03 -9.92
N GLU A 12 -0.51 8.82 -11.04
CA GLU A 12 -1.71 9.60 -11.31
C GLU A 12 -2.84 9.24 -10.36
N ASN A 13 -3.07 7.95 -10.12
CA ASN A 13 -4.09 7.52 -9.18
C ASN A 13 -3.79 8.02 -7.77
N VAL A 14 -2.54 7.92 -7.36
CA VAL A 14 -2.13 8.39 -6.03
C VAL A 14 -2.38 9.89 -5.89
N ARG A 15 -2.05 10.67 -6.92
CA ARG A 15 -2.28 12.11 -6.88
C ARG A 15 -3.76 12.44 -6.80
N ARG A 16 -4.60 11.75 -7.58
CA ARG A 16 -6.04 11.99 -7.56
C ARG A 16 -6.66 11.66 -6.21
N VAL A 17 -6.26 10.52 -5.65
CA VAL A 17 -6.75 10.09 -4.35
C VAL A 17 -6.25 11.04 -3.26
N GLY A 18 -4.99 11.46 -3.34
CA GLY A 18 -4.42 12.40 -2.39
C GLY A 18 -5.18 13.72 -2.34
N ALA A 19 -5.68 14.19 -3.48
CA ALA A 19 -6.44 15.43 -3.55
C ALA A 19 -7.76 15.34 -2.78
N LEU A 20 -8.28 14.13 -2.55
CA LEU A 20 -9.49 13.92 -1.77
C LEU A 20 -9.22 13.85 -0.27
N HIS A 21 -7.97 13.84 0.13
CA HIS A 21 -7.53 13.76 1.53
C HIS A 21 -8.19 12.62 2.31
N PRO A 22 -8.09 11.36 1.84
CA PRO A 22 -8.60 10.24 2.62
C PRO A 22 -7.75 10.07 3.88
N ASP A 23 -8.26 9.34 4.86
CA ASP A 23 -7.51 9.06 6.08
C ASP A 23 -6.35 8.10 5.81
N MET A 24 -6.56 7.15 4.91
CA MET A 24 -5.56 6.13 4.56
C MET A 24 -5.56 5.86 3.08
N ALA A 25 -4.37 5.60 2.54
CA ALA A 25 -4.19 5.15 1.17
C ALA A 25 -3.46 3.81 1.22
N GLY A 26 -4.04 2.79 0.61
CA GLY A 26 -3.53 1.43 0.68
C GLY A 26 -2.84 0.99 -0.60
N PHE A 27 -1.70 0.33 -0.44
CA PHE A 27 -0.91 -0.23 -1.53
C PHE A 27 -0.82 -1.74 -1.32
N ILE A 28 -1.22 -2.51 -2.34
CA ILE A 28 -1.28 -3.96 -2.24
C ILE A 28 0.00 -4.57 -2.77
N PHE A 29 0.76 -5.21 -1.89
CA PHE A 29 2.03 -5.86 -2.26
C PHE A 29 1.84 -7.39 -2.32
N TYR A 30 0.91 -7.80 -3.15
CA TYR A 30 0.62 -9.21 -3.39
C TYR A 30 0.67 -9.46 -4.90
N PRO A 31 1.70 -10.17 -5.38
CA PRO A 31 1.91 -10.32 -6.84
C PRO A 31 0.73 -10.94 -7.58
N ALA A 32 -0.06 -11.78 -6.92
CA ALA A 32 -1.22 -12.40 -7.56
C ALA A 32 -2.40 -11.43 -7.76
N SER A 33 -2.36 -10.26 -7.12
CA SER A 33 -3.42 -9.27 -7.29
C SER A 33 -3.18 -8.47 -8.56
N VAL A 34 -4.26 -8.21 -9.32
CA VAL A 34 -4.15 -7.36 -10.52
C VAL A 34 -3.84 -5.91 -10.16
N ARG A 35 -4.06 -5.53 -8.90
CA ARG A 35 -3.79 -4.17 -8.41
C ARG A 35 -2.53 -4.12 -7.56
N ASN A 36 -1.60 -5.05 -7.75
CA ASN A 36 -0.40 -5.07 -6.93
C ASN A 36 0.50 -3.87 -7.21
N ALA A 37 1.19 -3.45 -6.16
CA ALA A 37 2.13 -2.33 -6.23
C ALA A 37 3.59 -2.78 -6.23
N CYS A 38 3.85 -4.04 -6.54
CA CYS A 38 5.18 -4.63 -6.37
C CYS A 38 6.25 -3.99 -7.23
N GLY A 39 5.92 -3.43 -8.37
CA GLY A 39 6.90 -2.77 -9.24
C GLY A 39 6.80 -1.26 -9.21
N MET A 40 6.06 -0.70 -8.27
CA MET A 40 5.84 0.73 -8.18
C MET A 40 7.13 1.47 -7.82
N ALA A 41 7.32 2.67 -8.36
CA ALA A 41 8.45 3.51 -7.98
C ALA A 41 8.35 3.89 -6.50
N GLU A 42 9.50 3.89 -5.82
CA GLU A 42 9.52 4.02 -4.36
C GLU A 42 9.07 5.39 -3.87
N ASP A 43 9.15 6.40 -4.71
CA ASP A 43 8.75 7.77 -4.33
C ASP A 43 7.25 8.03 -4.48
N ILE A 44 6.49 7.14 -5.10
CA ILE A 44 5.07 7.38 -5.35
C ILE A 44 4.27 7.57 -4.06
N PRO A 45 4.42 6.74 -3.01
CA PRO A 45 3.67 6.98 -1.79
C PRO A 45 4.00 8.31 -1.13
N ALA A 46 5.22 8.80 -1.31
CA ALA A 46 5.63 10.07 -0.71
C ALA A 46 4.93 11.28 -1.33
N THR A 47 4.28 11.12 -2.48
CA THR A 47 3.53 12.21 -3.10
C THR A 47 2.19 12.49 -2.43
N LEU A 48 1.75 11.60 -1.53
CA LEU A 48 0.51 11.82 -0.79
C LEU A 48 0.68 12.96 0.22
N PRO A 49 -0.41 13.70 0.50
CA PRO A 49 -0.36 14.72 1.56
C PRO A 49 0.03 14.14 2.90
N SER A 50 0.66 14.93 3.76
CA SER A 50 1.19 14.45 5.03
C SER A 50 0.13 13.90 5.98
N GLY A 51 -1.12 14.32 5.84
CA GLY A 51 -2.20 13.83 6.68
C GLY A 51 -2.77 12.48 6.27
N VAL A 52 -2.33 11.93 5.13
CA VAL A 52 -2.82 10.65 4.63
C VAL A 52 -1.85 9.55 5.05
N ARG A 53 -2.34 8.56 5.77
CA ARG A 53 -1.51 7.42 6.20
C ARG A 53 -1.30 6.45 5.05
N ARG A 54 -0.07 6.01 4.89
CA ARG A 54 0.34 5.08 3.84
C ARG A 54 0.32 3.68 4.41
N VAL A 55 -0.55 2.83 3.86
CA VAL A 55 -0.75 1.48 4.37
C VAL A 55 -0.33 0.48 3.30
N GLY A 56 0.56 -0.44 3.67
CA GLY A 56 0.92 -1.56 2.79
C GLY A 56 0.16 -2.81 3.20
N VAL A 57 -0.44 -3.51 2.23
CA VAL A 57 -1.15 -4.75 2.47
C VAL A 57 -0.33 -5.89 1.90
N PHE A 58 -0.01 -6.87 2.74
CA PHE A 58 0.82 -8.02 2.38
C PHE A 58 0.05 -9.31 2.64
N VAL A 59 0.20 -10.26 1.75
CA VAL A 59 -0.48 -11.56 1.88
C VAL A 59 0.58 -12.65 1.93
N ASN A 60 0.59 -13.43 3.01
CA ASN A 60 1.51 -14.56 3.22
C ASN A 60 2.98 -14.19 3.06
N GLU A 61 3.34 -12.96 3.40
CA GLU A 61 4.72 -12.49 3.22
C GLU A 61 5.51 -12.63 4.51
N LYS A 62 6.82 -12.79 4.37
CA LYS A 62 7.73 -12.89 5.52
C LYS A 62 7.93 -11.53 6.17
N CYS A 63 8.11 -11.53 7.50
CA CYS A 63 8.31 -10.28 8.23
C CYS A 63 9.47 -9.44 7.68
N ALA A 64 10.59 -10.08 7.33
CA ALA A 64 11.74 -9.35 6.82
C ALA A 64 11.40 -8.63 5.52
N ALA A 65 10.66 -9.29 4.62
CA ALA A 65 10.25 -8.67 3.36
C ALA A 65 9.28 -7.53 3.58
N VAL A 66 8.35 -7.69 4.54
CA VAL A 66 7.39 -6.64 4.87
C VAL A 66 8.11 -5.39 5.39
N LEU A 67 9.05 -5.58 6.32
CA LEU A 67 9.80 -4.46 6.89
C LEU A 67 10.67 -3.77 5.86
N ASP A 68 11.31 -4.53 4.99
CA ASP A 68 12.11 -3.95 3.92
C ASP A 68 11.25 -3.09 2.99
N THR A 69 10.12 -3.61 2.55
CA THR A 69 9.22 -2.88 1.67
C THR A 69 8.65 -1.65 2.36
N ALA A 70 8.28 -1.77 3.63
CA ALA A 70 7.76 -0.63 4.39
C ALA A 70 8.78 0.50 4.45
N GLY A 71 10.06 0.16 4.66
CA GLY A 71 11.11 1.16 4.68
C GLY A 71 11.36 1.79 3.32
N ARG A 72 11.33 1.00 2.27
CA ARG A 72 11.58 1.49 0.90
C ARG A 72 10.50 2.44 0.42
N TYR A 73 9.25 2.19 0.77
CA TYR A 73 8.12 3.00 0.31
C TYR A 73 7.65 4.01 1.34
N GLY A 74 8.28 4.06 2.51
CA GLY A 74 7.89 5.00 3.56
C GLY A 74 6.49 4.77 4.09
N LEU A 75 6.11 3.50 4.27
CA LEU A 75 4.78 3.16 4.75
C LEU A 75 4.64 3.47 6.23
N ASP A 76 3.50 4.02 6.62
CA ASP A 76 3.20 4.33 8.02
C ASP A 76 2.66 3.11 8.76
N MET A 77 1.95 2.24 8.04
CA MET A 77 1.31 1.07 8.62
C MET A 77 1.43 -0.10 7.66
N VAL A 78 1.45 -1.30 8.20
CA VAL A 78 1.41 -2.51 7.38
C VAL A 78 0.28 -3.39 7.88
N LYS A 79 -0.40 -4.03 6.94
CA LYS A 79 -1.43 -5.02 7.25
C LYS A 79 -1.01 -6.33 6.62
N ARG A 80 -0.85 -7.34 7.45
CA ARG A 80 -0.45 -8.66 7.00
C ARG A 80 -1.66 -9.57 7.04
N LEU A 81 -1.97 -10.15 5.89
CA LEU A 81 -3.06 -11.10 5.76
C LEU A 81 -2.48 -12.48 5.52
N ARG A 82 -3.11 -13.48 6.13
CA ARG A 82 -2.76 -14.88 5.90
C ARG A 82 -3.91 -15.53 5.18
N ARG A 83 -3.65 -16.01 3.98
CA ARG A 83 -4.66 -16.74 3.24
C ARG A 83 -4.46 -18.23 3.46
N SER A 84 -5.54 -18.92 3.80
CA SER A 84 -5.53 -20.36 3.89
C SER A 84 -5.55 -20.94 2.48
N VAL A 85 -4.71 -21.94 2.27
CA VAL A 85 -4.72 -22.70 1.02
C VAL A 85 -5.58 -23.94 1.25
N ARG A 86 -6.64 -24.03 0.50
CA ARG A 86 -7.51 -25.21 0.57
C ARG A 86 -7.20 -26.14 -0.58
N ARG A 87 -7.19 -27.40 -0.27
CA ARG A 87 -6.90 -28.40 -1.26
C ARG A 87 -8.10 -29.24 -1.57
#